data_27d53dd815f45a977369f9abf3045b22
#
_entry.id   27d53dd815f45a977369f9abf3045b22
#
_cell.length_a   1.000
_cell.length_b   1.000
_cell.length_c   1.000
_cell.angle_alpha   90.00
_cell.angle_beta   90.00
_cell.angle_gamma   90.00
#
_symmetry.space_group_name_H-M   'P 1'
#
loop_
_entity.id
_entity.type
_entity.pdbx_description
1 polymer ?
#
loop_
_entity_poly.entity_id
_entity_poly.type
_entity_poly.pdbx_seq_one_letter_code
_entity_poly.pdbx_strand_id
1 'polypeptide(L)'
;MKALRFERSIARFAAANLASRLSPGGGAKVGPLRLRDIDPPRLPGDGWVEVLPRLAGICGSDLATIDARSSRYFEPIVSFPFVPGHEVVADLATPIGHLGAGRVVIEPVLGCVTRGIDPVCTACARGDLGNCERIAFGAIEPGLQSGFCCDTGGGWSTRMIAHVSQLHSVPESFSDEAAVMVEPTACAVHGALAADIADGDLVVVLGSGALGLLTIAALRRFGRPCTIMAVAKYPTQHRLALELGADSVVLPHELTRAVRRASGSLALGDGDIIRLTGGADHVIDCVGSEESLSEALGVVRPKGRITMVGMPGQVSVDLTGLWQREITLAGAYAYGTETLPSGQRRRTFDLAFELVEAADLGRLVSATYPLSQFETAISHAATAGARGAVRIAFDLRNEKERNRA
;
A
#
# COMPACT_ATOMS: atom_id res chain seq x y z
N MET A 1 -16.00 13.59 17.59
CA MET A 1 -14.95 13.85 16.61
C MET A 1 -15.49 13.76 15.20
N LYS A 2 -14.94 14.56 14.29
CA LYS A 2 -15.29 14.48 12.87
C LYS A 2 -14.55 13.34 12.19
N ALA A 3 -15.24 12.49 11.43
CA ALA A 3 -14.65 11.32 10.78
C ALA A 3 -15.38 10.95 9.49
N LEU A 4 -14.65 10.38 8.54
CA LEU A 4 -15.23 9.64 7.42
C LEU A 4 -15.48 8.21 7.90
N ARG A 5 -16.74 7.80 8.01
CA ARG A 5 -17.15 6.50 8.52
C ARG A 5 -17.68 5.62 7.40
N PHE A 6 -17.17 4.40 7.33
CA PHE A 6 -17.64 3.39 6.39
C PHE A 6 -18.63 2.47 7.10
N GLU A 7 -19.88 2.49 6.65
CA GLU A 7 -21.01 1.80 7.28
C GLU A 7 -21.33 0.49 6.52
N ARG A 8 -21.76 -0.54 7.24
CA ARG A 8 -22.24 -1.76 6.58
C ARG A 8 -23.62 -1.53 5.97
N SER A 9 -23.70 -1.45 4.63
CA SER A 9 -24.96 -1.26 3.90
C SER A 9 -24.89 -1.92 2.53
N ILE A 10 -25.61 -3.04 2.36
CA ILE A 10 -25.63 -3.81 1.11
C ILE A 10 -26.10 -2.96 -0.06
N ALA A 11 -27.18 -2.17 0.13
CA ALA A 11 -27.74 -1.33 -0.93
C ALA A 11 -26.73 -0.26 -1.41
N ARG A 12 -26.04 0.41 -0.47
CA ARG A 12 -25.02 1.41 -0.81
C ARG A 12 -23.77 0.79 -1.40
N PHE A 13 -23.40 -0.41 -0.97
CA PHE A 13 -22.29 -1.16 -1.54
C PHE A 13 -22.57 -1.51 -3.00
N ALA A 14 -23.78 -2.00 -3.31
CA ALA A 14 -24.19 -2.27 -4.69
C ALA A 14 -24.22 -0.96 -5.54
N ALA A 15 -24.70 0.14 -4.98
CA ALA A 15 -24.69 1.44 -5.65
C ALA A 15 -23.27 1.93 -5.92
N ALA A 16 -22.32 1.74 -4.98
CA ALA A 16 -20.91 2.09 -5.16
C ALA A 16 -20.26 1.28 -6.29
N ASN A 17 -20.52 -0.04 -6.33
CA ASN A 17 -20.01 -0.90 -7.41
C ASN A 17 -20.52 -0.47 -8.78
N LEU A 18 -21.80 -0.10 -8.90
CA LEU A 18 -22.34 0.39 -10.16
C LEU A 18 -21.73 1.75 -10.55
N ALA A 19 -21.63 2.69 -9.61
CA ALA A 19 -21.06 4.01 -9.83
C ALA A 19 -19.58 3.95 -10.24
N SER A 20 -18.81 3.03 -9.67
CA SER A 20 -17.39 2.87 -9.96
C SER A 20 -17.11 2.39 -11.39
N ARG A 21 -18.08 1.68 -12.01
CA ARG A 21 -18.01 1.28 -13.43
C ARG A 21 -18.15 2.47 -14.37
N LEU A 22 -18.82 3.53 -13.92
CA LEU A 22 -19.02 4.76 -14.72
C LEU A 22 -17.87 5.76 -14.49
N SER A 23 -17.33 5.80 -13.27
CA SER A 23 -16.25 6.74 -12.93
C SER A 23 -15.42 6.18 -11.75
N PRO A 24 -14.09 6.08 -11.90
CA PRO A 24 -13.22 5.71 -10.79
C PRO A 24 -13.41 6.64 -9.58
N GLY A 25 -13.55 6.07 -8.38
CA GLY A 25 -13.87 6.82 -7.17
C GLY A 25 -15.35 7.23 -7.05
N GLY A 26 -16.21 6.82 -7.99
CA GLY A 26 -17.65 7.15 -7.99
C GLY A 26 -18.39 6.63 -6.76
N GLY A 27 -17.87 5.58 -6.13
CA GLY A 27 -18.39 5.05 -4.87
C GLY A 27 -18.42 6.04 -3.72
N ALA A 28 -17.55 7.06 -3.73
CA ALA A 28 -17.52 8.08 -2.67
C ALA A 28 -18.84 8.86 -2.53
N LYS A 29 -19.56 9.10 -3.62
CA LYS A 29 -20.82 9.86 -3.63
C LYS A 29 -22.01 9.07 -3.12
N VAL A 30 -22.13 7.82 -3.53
CA VAL A 30 -23.32 6.99 -3.32
C VAL A 30 -23.10 5.83 -2.36
N GLY A 31 -21.85 5.45 -2.13
CA GLY A 31 -21.43 4.29 -1.35
C GLY A 31 -21.63 4.43 0.16
N PRO A 32 -21.07 3.50 0.93
CA PRO A 32 -21.19 3.47 2.39
C PRO A 32 -20.40 4.54 3.15
N LEU A 33 -19.40 5.18 2.53
CA LEU A 33 -18.56 6.20 3.18
C LEU A 33 -19.32 7.50 3.42
N ARG A 34 -19.29 8.03 4.65
CA ARG A 34 -19.96 9.29 5.03
C ARG A 34 -19.15 10.09 6.03
N LEU A 35 -19.13 11.41 5.85
CA LEU A 35 -18.65 12.34 6.88
C LEU A 35 -19.66 12.40 8.02
N ARG A 36 -19.20 12.16 9.26
CA ARG A 36 -20.01 12.09 10.47
C ARG A 36 -19.30 12.76 11.65
N ASP A 37 -20.11 13.21 12.61
CA ASP A 37 -19.66 13.45 13.97
C ASP A 37 -19.95 12.17 14.77
N ILE A 38 -18.90 11.59 15.37
CA ILE A 38 -18.96 10.33 16.13
C ILE A 38 -18.17 10.49 17.43
N ASP A 39 -18.41 9.60 18.38
CA ASP A 39 -17.58 9.53 19.59
C ASP A 39 -16.16 9.06 19.22
N PRO A 40 -15.11 9.56 19.90
CA PRO A 40 -13.77 9.05 19.72
C PRO A 40 -13.68 7.58 20.19
N PRO A 41 -12.77 6.78 19.59
CA PRO A 41 -12.57 5.40 20.02
C PRO A 41 -12.11 5.34 21.46
N ARG A 42 -12.53 4.28 22.20
CA ARG A 42 -12.13 4.03 23.56
C ARG A 42 -10.81 3.28 23.59
N LEU A 43 -9.95 3.56 24.57
CA LEU A 43 -8.72 2.80 24.78
C LEU A 43 -9.03 1.36 25.20
N PRO A 44 -8.59 0.33 24.45
CA PRO A 44 -8.89 -1.08 24.77
C PRO A 44 -8.14 -1.62 25.99
N GLY A 45 -7.06 -0.97 26.41
CA GLY A 45 -6.24 -1.39 27.54
C GLY A 45 -4.89 -0.68 27.60
N ASP A 46 -3.98 -1.25 28.38
CA ASP A 46 -2.64 -0.69 28.56
C ASP A 46 -1.86 -0.63 27.24
N GLY A 47 -1.00 0.36 27.11
CA GLY A 47 -0.18 0.58 25.92
C GLY A 47 -0.91 1.29 24.77
N TRP A 48 -2.22 1.51 24.86
CA TRP A 48 -2.98 2.28 23.90
C TRP A 48 -3.03 3.76 24.26
N VAL A 49 -2.99 4.62 23.25
CA VAL A 49 -3.01 6.07 23.40
C VAL A 49 -3.80 6.73 22.29
N GLU A 50 -4.40 7.89 22.57
CA GLU A 50 -5.00 8.75 21.57
C GLU A 50 -3.90 9.48 20.79
N VAL A 51 -4.08 9.56 19.47
CA VAL A 51 -3.24 10.34 18.58
C VAL A 51 -4.11 11.21 17.67
N LEU A 52 -3.59 12.36 17.28
CA LEU A 52 -4.31 13.35 16.47
C LEU A 52 -3.72 13.37 15.04
N PRO A 53 -4.39 12.77 14.04
CA PRO A 53 -3.91 12.76 12.67
C PRO A 53 -3.62 14.17 12.12
N ARG A 54 -2.50 14.31 11.42
CA ARG A 54 -2.06 15.53 10.73
C ARG A 54 -2.30 15.42 9.24
N LEU A 55 -1.73 14.37 8.63
CA LEU A 55 -1.99 13.95 7.26
C LEU A 55 -2.35 12.46 7.26
N ALA A 56 -3.27 12.09 6.37
CA ALA A 56 -3.63 10.70 6.14
C ALA A 56 -3.72 10.42 4.64
N GLY A 57 -2.91 9.47 4.14
CA GLY A 57 -2.87 9.07 2.74
C GLY A 57 -4.18 8.41 2.27
N ILE A 58 -4.38 8.43 0.95
CA ILE A 58 -5.45 7.66 0.29
C ILE A 58 -4.79 6.54 -0.50
N CYS A 59 -4.92 5.31 -0.01
CA CYS A 59 -4.36 4.11 -0.61
C CYS A 59 -5.25 3.53 -1.72
N GLY A 60 -4.67 2.73 -2.60
CA GLY A 60 -5.41 1.94 -3.58
C GLY A 60 -6.43 0.98 -2.95
N SER A 61 -6.11 0.42 -1.77
CA SER A 61 -7.01 -0.44 -1.00
C SER A 61 -8.25 0.30 -0.47
N ASP A 62 -8.09 1.57 -0.05
CA ASP A 62 -9.21 2.43 0.32
C ASP A 62 -10.12 2.69 -0.89
N LEU A 63 -9.53 3.00 -2.04
CA LEU A 63 -10.28 3.21 -3.28
C LEU A 63 -11.04 1.95 -3.71
N ALA A 64 -10.41 0.78 -3.62
CA ALA A 64 -11.07 -0.49 -3.91
C ALA A 64 -12.25 -0.76 -2.97
N THR A 65 -12.10 -0.43 -1.69
CA THR A 65 -13.17 -0.56 -0.68
C THR A 65 -14.32 0.39 -0.95
N ILE A 66 -14.03 1.67 -1.23
CA ILE A 66 -15.04 2.70 -1.52
C ILE A 66 -15.82 2.38 -2.80
N ASP A 67 -15.13 1.87 -3.82
CA ASP A 67 -15.72 1.46 -5.09
C ASP A 67 -16.34 0.05 -5.07
N ALA A 68 -16.40 -0.57 -3.89
CA ALA A 68 -16.94 -1.91 -3.68
C ALA A 68 -16.30 -2.97 -4.61
N ARG A 69 -14.98 -2.89 -4.79
CA ARG A 69 -14.16 -3.83 -5.58
C ARG A 69 -13.24 -4.70 -4.72
N SER A 70 -13.18 -4.45 -3.41
CA SER A 70 -12.42 -5.30 -2.47
C SER A 70 -12.99 -6.70 -2.42
N SER A 71 -12.11 -7.69 -2.32
CA SER A 71 -12.50 -9.10 -2.19
C SER A 71 -13.25 -9.35 -0.88
N ARG A 72 -14.28 -10.20 -0.93
CA ARG A 72 -14.98 -10.71 0.25
C ARG A 72 -14.11 -11.58 1.15
N TYR A 73 -12.92 -11.95 0.70
CA TYR A 73 -11.91 -12.62 1.52
C TYR A 73 -11.60 -11.86 2.81
N PHE A 74 -11.71 -10.53 2.80
CA PHE A 74 -11.45 -9.70 3.98
C PHE A 74 -12.61 -9.63 4.99
N GLU A 75 -13.84 -10.04 4.64
CA GLU A 75 -15.00 -9.91 5.53
C GLU A 75 -14.80 -10.48 6.94
N PRO A 76 -14.18 -11.67 7.14
CA PRO A 76 -13.99 -12.23 8.47
C PRO A 76 -12.92 -11.53 9.32
N ILE A 77 -12.09 -10.70 8.71
CA ILE A 77 -10.93 -10.04 9.33
C ILE A 77 -11.01 -8.52 9.30
N VAL A 78 -12.23 -8.00 9.15
CA VAL A 78 -12.57 -6.57 9.21
C VAL A 78 -13.84 -6.41 10.04
N SER A 79 -13.89 -5.42 10.90
CA SER A 79 -15.09 -5.12 11.70
C SER A 79 -15.72 -3.79 11.28
N PHE A 80 -17.06 -3.73 11.33
CA PHE A 80 -17.85 -2.58 10.92
C PHE A 80 -18.63 -1.98 12.09
N PRO A 81 -18.92 -0.67 12.06
CA PRO A 81 -18.43 0.34 11.12
C PRO A 81 -16.99 0.74 11.44
N PHE A 82 -16.20 1.12 10.45
CA PHE A 82 -14.82 1.58 10.66
C PHE A 82 -14.59 2.97 10.07
N VAL A 83 -13.53 3.63 10.50
CA VAL A 83 -13.00 4.87 9.94
C VAL A 83 -11.76 4.52 9.13
N PRO A 84 -11.71 4.75 7.79
CA PRO A 84 -10.56 4.43 6.96
C PRO A 84 -9.33 5.29 7.24
N GLY A 85 -8.24 4.99 6.54
CA GLY A 85 -6.96 5.70 6.59
C GLY A 85 -5.97 4.98 7.50
N HIS A 86 -4.99 4.34 6.87
CA HIS A 86 -3.94 3.55 7.51
C HIS A 86 -2.53 4.10 7.25
N GLU A 87 -2.37 5.08 6.41
CA GLU A 87 -1.13 5.81 6.14
C GLU A 87 -1.18 7.14 6.87
N VAL A 88 -0.63 7.21 8.08
CA VAL A 88 -0.92 8.32 9.00
C VAL A 88 0.33 8.87 9.64
N VAL A 89 0.49 10.20 9.57
CA VAL A 89 1.31 10.96 10.49
C VAL A 89 0.38 11.70 11.46
N ALA A 90 0.69 11.64 12.75
CA ALA A 90 -0.15 12.18 13.82
C ALA A 90 0.67 12.89 14.90
N ASP A 91 0.00 13.70 15.73
CA ASP A 91 0.57 14.21 16.96
C ASP A 91 0.27 13.23 18.11
N LEU A 92 1.29 12.90 18.88
CA LEU A 92 1.22 12.25 20.17
C LEU A 92 1.31 13.32 21.25
N ALA A 93 0.17 13.64 21.88
CA ALA A 93 0.11 14.70 22.89
C ALA A 93 0.68 14.25 24.23
N THR A 94 0.43 12.99 24.62
CA THR A 94 0.84 12.42 25.90
C THR A 94 1.97 11.42 25.68
N PRO A 95 3.12 11.57 26.37
CA PRO A 95 4.20 10.58 26.30
C PRO A 95 3.72 9.17 26.71
N ILE A 96 4.21 8.15 26.01
CA ILE A 96 3.88 6.74 26.32
C ILE A 96 5.09 5.82 26.11
N GLY A 97 5.38 4.97 27.05
CA GLY A 97 6.53 4.06 26.98
C GLY A 97 7.85 4.83 26.84
N HIS A 98 8.55 4.57 25.75
CA HIS A 98 9.82 5.24 25.40
C HIS A 98 9.64 6.48 24.52
N LEU A 99 8.40 6.80 24.12
CA LEU A 99 8.09 7.91 23.22
C LEU A 99 7.71 9.17 24.01
N GLY A 100 8.39 10.28 23.72
CA GLY A 100 7.98 11.62 24.16
C GLY A 100 6.79 12.14 23.35
N ALA A 101 6.19 13.25 23.81
CA ALA A 101 5.22 13.99 22.99
C ALA A 101 5.89 14.48 21.69
N GLY A 102 5.13 14.49 20.60
CA GLY A 102 5.66 14.91 19.29
C GLY A 102 4.95 14.25 18.12
N ARG A 103 5.54 14.36 16.94
CA ARG A 103 5.00 13.71 15.74
C ARG A 103 5.37 12.23 15.68
N VAL A 104 4.40 11.42 15.28
CA VAL A 104 4.59 9.97 15.10
C VAL A 104 4.01 9.52 13.76
N VAL A 105 4.63 8.51 13.15
CA VAL A 105 4.03 7.70 12.08
C VAL A 105 3.45 6.45 12.70
N ILE A 106 2.31 6.02 12.20
CA ILE A 106 1.61 4.82 12.68
C ILE A 106 1.92 3.65 11.77
N GLU A 107 2.43 2.55 12.35
CA GLU A 107 2.48 1.23 11.72
C GLU A 107 1.12 0.54 11.92
N PRO A 108 0.21 0.54 10.93
CA PRO A 108 -1.21 0.26 11.18
C PRO A 108 -1.53 -1.21 11.47
N VAL A 109 -0.64 -2.16 11.20
CA VAL A 109 -0.92 -3.60 11.36
C VAL A 109 -1.27 -3.96 12.81
N LEU A 110 -2.36 -4.72 12.99
CA LEU A 110 -2.90 -5.12 14.29
C LEU A 110 -2.51 -6.58 14.60
N GLY A 111 -1.26 -6.79 15.02
CA GLY A 111 -0.74 -8.11 15.41
C GLY A 111 -1.05 -8.49 16.86
N CYS A 112 -0.47 -9.60 17.35
CA CYS A 112 -0.73 -10.13 18.70
C CYS A 112 -0.50 -9.11 19.81
N VAL A 113 0.58 -8.30 19.72
CA VAL A 113 0.92 -7.32 20.78
C VAL A 113 -0.18 -6.27 20.94
N THR A 114 -0.66 -5.69 19.84
CA THR A 114 -1.76 -4.71 19.87
C THR A 114 -3.07 -5.31 20.36
N ARG A 115 -3.22 -6.63 20.30
CA ARG A 115 -4.40 -7.38 20.72
C ARG A 115 -4.32 -7.90 22.14
N GLY A 116 -3.23 -7.60 22.87
CA GLY A 116 -3.00 -8.10 24.22
C GLY A 116 -2.86 -9.63 24.29
N ILE A 117 -2.37 -10.26 23.22
CA ILE A 117 -2.21 -11.71 23.14
C ILE A 117 -0.78 -12.10 23.49
N ASP A 118 -0.64 -12.87 24.56
CA ASP A 118 0.63 -13.48 25.01
C ASP A 118 0.38 -14.98 25.33
N PRO A 119 1.24 -15.91 24.86
CA PRO A 119 2.36 -15.68 23.94
C PRO A 119 1.89 -15.29 22.53
N VAL A 120 2.71 -14.51 21.83
CA VAL A 120 2.46 -14.12 20.45
C VAL A 120 2.47 -15.34 19.52
N CYS A 121 1.75 -15.27 18.38
CA CYS A 121 1.75 -16.34 17.38
C CYS A 121 3.09 -16.47 16.66
N THR A 122 3.28 -17.58 15.91
CA THR A 122 4.53 -17.88 15.20
C THR A 122 4.91 -16.79 14.20
N ALA A 123 3.96 -16.24 13.45
CA ALA A 123 4.22 -15.16 12.51
C ALA A 123 4.70 -13.89 13.23
N CYS A 124 4.00 -13.44 14.27
CA CYS A 124 4.41 -12.27 15.06
C CYS A 124 5.76 -12.47 15.76
N ALA A 125 6.07 -13.67 16.24
CA ALA A 125 7.38 -13.99 16.84
C ALA A 125 8.55 -13.86 15.86
N ARG A 126 8.30 -14.10 14.57
CA ARG A 126 9.31 -13.90 13.51
C ARG A 126 9.39 -12.45 13.01
N GLY A 127 8.44 -11.59 13.39
CA GLY A 127 8.33 -10.21 12.91
C GLY A 127 7.48 -10.07 11.65
N ASP A 128 6.74 -11.12 11.25
CA ASP A 128 5.82 -11.12 10.09
C ASP A 128 4.44 -10.63 10.55
N LEU A 129 4.35 -9.37 10.97
CA LEU A 129 3.17 -8.82 11.64
C LEU A 129 1.92 -8.82 10.74
N GLY A 130 2.09 -8.60 9.44
CA GLY A 130 1.01 -8.62 8.45
C GLY A 130 0.32 -9.98 8.32
N ASN A 131 1.00 -11.07 8.71
CA ASN A 131 0.52 -12.44 8.65
C ASN A 131 0.11 -12.99 10.03
N CYS A 132 -0.35 -12.12 10.94
CA CYS A 132 -0.75 -12.53 12.27
C CYS A 132 -1.84 -13.63 12.23
N GLU A 133 -1.56 -14.79 12.84
CA GLU A 133 -2.48 -15.93 12.88
C GLU A 133 -3.70 -15.68 13.79
N ARG A 134 -3.68 -14.62 14.59
CA ARG A 134 -4.72 -14.28 15.57
C ARG A 134 -5.38 -12.93 15.30
N ILE A 135 -5.48 -12.55 14.02
CA ILE A 135 -5.95 -11.25 13.53
C ILE A 135 -7.40 -10.91 13.90
N ALA A 136 -8.20 -11.90 14.28
CA ALA A 136 -9.61 -11.76 14.67
C ALA A 136 -9.87 -11.99 16.16
N PHE A 137 -8.82 -12.11 16.99
CA PHE A 137 -8.95 -12.44 18.41
C PHE A 137 -8.27 -11.38 19.28
N GLY A 138 -8.51 -11.42 20.59
CA GLY A 138 -7.88 -10.57 21.61
C GLY A 138 -8.76 -9.42 22.07
N ALA A 139 -8.15 -8.33 22.54
CA ALA A 139 -8.81 -7.21 23.21
C ALA A 139 -9.56 -6.24 22.25
N ILE A 140 -9.36 -6.40 20.95
CA ILE A 140 -10.02 -5.58 19.91
C ILE A 140 -10.73 -6.47 18.89
N GLU A 141 -11.77 -5.93 18.28
CA GLU A 141 -12.54 -6.59 17.22
C GLU A 141 -11.67 -6.97 16.01
N PRO A 142 -12.14 -7.89 15.14
CA PRO A 142 -11.42 -8.24 13.92
C PRO A 142 -10.97 -7.02 13.13
N GLY A 143 -9.70 -7.01 12.71
CA GLY A 143 -9.14 -5.92 11.92
C GLY A 143 -7.71 -6.25 11.51
N LEU A 144 -7.43 -6.23 10.19
CA LEU A 144 -6.07 -6.47 9.68
C LEU A 144 -5.12 -5.31 10.00
N GLN A 145 -5.68 -4.11 10.12
CA GLN A 145 -4.92 -2.89 10.44
C GLN A 145 -5.86 -1.79 10.95
N SER A 146 -5.31 -0.76 11.60
CA SER A 146 -6.02 0.48 11.89
C SER A 146 -6.59 1.04 10.58
N GLY A 147 -7.80 1.59 10.62
CA GLY A 147 -8.51 1.98 9.39
C GLY A 147 -9.42 0.88 8.81
N PHE A 148 -9.37 -0.35 9.35
CA PHE A 148 -10.25 -1.48 9.02
C PHE A 148 -10.70 -2.26 10.26
N CYS A 149 -10.61 -1.62 11.44
CA CYS A 149 -11.08 -2.12 12.72
C CYS A 149 -12.00 -1.07 13.36
N CYS A 150 -13.16 -1.48 13.84
CA CYS A 150 -14.14 -0.55 14.42
C CYS A 150 -13.66 0.09 15.73
N ASP A 151 -12.74 -0.56 16.45
CA ASP A 151 -12.26 -0.10 17.76
C ASP A 151 -11.12 0.92 17.67
N THR A 152 -10.33 0.92 16.59
CA THR A 152 -9.12 1.75 16.52
C THR A 152 -9.32 3.14 15.90
N GLY A 153 -10.42 3.32 15.18
CA GLY A 153 -10.53 4.45 14.28
C GLY A 153 -9.56 4.34 13.11
N GLY A 154 -9.28 5.47 12.46
CA GLY A 154 -8.37 5.56 11.33
C GLY A 154 -8.02 7.00 11.02
N GLY A 155 -7.02 7.21 10.17
CA GLY A 155 -6.46 8.52 9.86
C GLY A 155 -7.42 9.51 9.19
N TRP A 156 -8.56 9.04 8.68
CA TRP A 156 -9.57 9.93 8.09
C TRP A 156 -10.55 10.45 9.15
N SER A 157 -9.99 10.81 10.30
CA SER A 157 -10.69 11.43 11.42
C SER A 157 -9.80 12.39 12.18
N THR A 158 -10.40 13.23 13.00
CA THR A 158 -9.65 14.18 13.85
C THR A 158 -8.97 13.53 15.05
N ARG A 159 -9.35 12.28 15.39
CA ARG A 159 -8.79 11.50 16.50
C ARG A 159 -8.82 10.02 16.15
N MET A 160 -7.79 9.28 16.52
CA MET A 160 -7.74 7.81 16.49
C MET A 160 -6.90 7.31 17.65
N ILE A 161 -6.88 6.00 17.87
CA ILE A 161 -6.00 5.39 18.86
C ILE A 161 -4.97 4.49 18.18
N ALA A 162 -3.81 4.38 18.84
CA ALA A 162 -2.76 3.46 18.43
C ALA A 162 -2.09 2.85 19.67
N HIS A 163 -1.58 1.64 19.53
CA HIS A 163 -0.77 1.01 20.58
C HIS A 163 0.67 1.50 20.47
N VAL A 164 1.38 1.62 21.59
CA VAL A 164 2.77 2.10 21.63
C VAL A 164 3.69 1.34 20.67
N SER A 165 3.45 0.05 20.43
CA SER A 165 4.22 -0.76 19.47
C SER A 165 4.01 -0.40 18.00
N GLN A 166 3.01 0.41 17.69
CA GLN A 166 2.70 0.89 16.34
C GLN A 166 3.28 2.29 16.07
N LEU A 167 3.84 2.95 17.09
CA LEU A 167 4.24 4.34 17.01
C LEU A 167 5.75 4.45 16.73
N HIS A 168 6.08 5.25 15.73
CA HIS A 168 7.46 5.58 15.35
C HIS A 168 7.63 7.09 15.38
N SER A 169 8.62 7.59 16.15
CA SER A 169 8.91 9.03 16.20
C SER A 169 9.31 9.56 14.83
N VAL A 170 8.75 10.68 14.44
CA VAL A 170 9.11 11.39 13.21
C VAL A 170 10.36 12.23 13.46
N PRO A 171 11.44 12.09 12.66
CA PRO A 171 12.59 12.98 12.74
C PRO A 171 12.20 14.46 12.53
N GLU A 172 12.88 15.37 13.20
CA GLU A 172 12.61 16.81 13.06
C GLU A 172 12.81 17.30 11.61
N SER A 173 13.74 16.68 10.88
CA SER A 173 14.02 16.99 9.47
C SER A 173 12.87 16.65 8.51
N PHE A 174 11.94 15.77 8.91
CA PHE A 174 10.84 15.36 8.05
C PHE A 174 9.71 16.39 8.05
N SER A 175 9.20 16.69 6.86
CA SER A 175 7.88 17.30 6.71
C SER A 175 6.77 16.27 7.01
N ASP A 176 5.53 16.73 7.20
CA ASP A 176 4.39 15.84 7.34
C ASP A 176 4.16 15.03 6.04
N GLU A 177 4.45 15.64 4.91
CA GLU A 177 4.39 15.02 3.58
C GLU A 177 5.43 13.89 3.43
N ALA A 178 6.63 14.05 3.99
CA ALA A 178 7.62 12.97 4.06
C ALA A 178 7.15 11.87 5.02
N ALA A 179 6.66 12.24 6.19
CA ALA A 179 6.24 11.29 7.21
C ALA A 179 5.04 10.41 6.77
N VAL A 180 4.05 10.97 6.04
CA VAL A 180 2.90 10.18 5.54
C VAL A 180 3.29 9.17 4.46
N MET A 181 4.47 9.34 3.84
CA MET A 181 4.99 8.39 2.84
C MET A 181 5.69 7.18 3.45
N VAL A 182 5.94 7.14 4.76
CA VAL A 182 6.70 6.05 5.40
C VAL A 182 5.97 4.71 5.28
N GLU A 183 4.68 4.66 5.60
CA GLU A 183 3.91 3.42 5.53
C GLU A 183 3.84 2.82 4.12
N PRO A 184 3.42 3.56 3.06
CA PRO A 184 3.41 3.00 1.70
C PRO A 184 4.83 2.65 1.20
N THR A 185 5.86 3.35 1.69
CA THR A 185 7.26 3.01 1.40
C THR A 185 7.65 1.69 2.05
N ALA A 186 7.18 1.41 3.27
CA ALA A 186 7.41 0.11 3.93
C ALA A 186 6.80 -1.04 3.11
N CYS A 187 5.59 -0.90 2.60
CA CYS A 187 4.98 -1.89 1.69
C CYS A 187 5.84 -2.13 0.44
N ALA A 188 6.37 -1.06 -0.16
CA ALA A 188 7.20 -1.15 -1.35
C ALA A 188 8.57 -1.79 -1.07
N VAL A 189 9.19 -1.47 0.07
CA VAL A 189 10.47 -2.09 0.53
C VAL A 189 10.27 -3.59 0.74
N HIS A 190 9.19 -3.99 1.43
CA HIS A 190 8.86 -5.40 1.61
C HIS A 190 8.68 -6.11 0.27
N GLY A 191 7.90 -5.55 -0.64
CA GLY A 191 7.68 -6.12 -1.98
C GLY A 191 8.96 -6.25 -2.80
N ALA A 192 9.85 -5.26 -2.75
CA ALA A 192 11.13 -5.26 -3.43
C ALA A 192 12.08 -6.35 -2.90
N LEU A 193 12.17 -6.51 -1.57
CA LEU A 193 13.05 -7.50 -0.93
C LEU A 193 12.47 -8.92 -1.00
N ALA A 194 11.16 -9.08 -0.97
CA ALA A 194 10.48 -10.37 -1.14
C ALA A 194 10.62 -10.94 -2.57
N ALA A 195 10.97 -10.12 -3.55
CA ALA A 195 11.21 -10.57 -4.92
C ALA A 195 12.43 -11.48 -5.06
N ASP A 196 13.39 -11.42 -4.11
CA ASP A 196 14.60 -12.29 -4.07
C ASP A 196 15.41 -12.21 -5.38
N ILE A 197 15.76 -11.00 -5.78
CA ILE A 197 16.44 -10.68 -7.04
C ILE A 197 17.93 -11.03 -6.94
N ALA A 198 18.47 -11.63 -7.99
CA ALA A 198 19.90 -11.91 -8.12
C ALA A 198 20.66 -10.78 -8.86
N ASP A 199 21.99 -10.80 -8.75
CA ASP A 199 22.86 -9.84 -9.44
C ASP A 199 22.74 -10.01 -10.96
N GLY A 200 22.42 -8.91 -11.65
CA GLY A 200 22.30 -8.87 -13.11
C GLY A 200 20.92 -9.23 -13.67
N ASP A 201 19.95 -9.57 -12.82
CA ASP A 201 18.59 -9.89 -13.25
C ASP A 201 17.91 -8.75 -14.01
N LEU A 202 17.07 -9.09 -14.96
CA LEU A 202 16.10 -8.20 -15.59
C LEU A 202 14.79 -8.20 -14.79
N VAL A 203 14.50 -7.07 -14.17
CA VAL A 203 13.31 -6.86 -13.34
C VAL A 203 12.33 -5.95 -14.04
N VAL A 204 11.10 -6.40 -14.22
CA VAL A 204 9.98 -5.57 -14.71
C VAL A 204 9.12 -5.13 -13.54
N VAL A 205 8.88 -3.82 -13.41
CA VAL A 205 7.92 -3.26 -12.45
C VAL A 205 6.67 -2.82 -13.20
N LEU A 206 5.57 -3.56 -13.01
CA LEU A 206 4.28 -3.26 -13.63
C LEU A 206 3.52 -2.21 -12.79
N GLY A 207 3.23 -1.08 -13.45
CA GLY A 207 2.48 0.02 -12.85
C GLY A 207 3.37 0.99 -12.07
N SER A 208 3.57 2.18 -12.63
CA SER A 208 4.34 3.28 -12.04
C SER A 208 3.43 4.30 -11.31
N GLY A 209 2.44 3.81 -10.55
CA GLY A 209 1.73 4.57 -9.54
C GLY A 209 2.61 4.77 -8.28
N ALA A 210 2.04 5.27 -7.17
CA ALA A 210 2.80 5.49 -5.95
C ALA A 210 3.59 4.23 -5.53
N LEU A 211 2.92 3.08 -5.42
CA LEU A 211 3.55 1.84 -4.99
C LEU A 211 4.69 1.38 -5.93
N GLY A 212 4.49 1.44 -7.24
CA GLY A 212 5.54 1.04 -8.20
C GLY A 212 6.73 1.99 -8.21
N LEU A 213 6.51 3.30 -8.08
CA LEU A 213 7.59 4.29 -7.95
C LEU A 213 8.43 4.05 -6.68
N LEU A 214 7.76 3.77 -5.55
CA LEU A 214 8.43 3.43 -4.29
C LEU A 214 9.17 2.09 -4.38
N THR A 215 8.62 1.10 -5.09
CA THR A 215 9.27 -0.20 -5.35
C THR A 215 10.55 -0.02 -6.17
N ILE A 216 10.55 0.81 -7.20
CA ILE A 216 11.74 1.14 -7.99
C ILE A 216 12.83 1.75 -7.09
N ALA A 217 12.46 2.73 -6.27
CA ALA A 217 13.39 3.36 -5.33
C ALA A 217 13.94 2.36 -4.30
N ALA A 218 13.10 1.45 -3.78
CA ALA A 218 13.49 0.41 -2.84
C ALA A 218 14.47 -0.61 -3.47
N LEU A 219 14.21 -1.04 -4.69
CA LEU A 219 15.11 -1.92 -5.45
C LEU A 219 16.50 -1.29 -5.61
N ARG A 220 16.55 -0.01 -5.96
CA ARG A 220 17.83 0.71 -6.12
C ARG A 220 18.59 0.89 -4.81
N ARG A 221 17.88 1.13 -3.74
CA ARG A 221 18.51 1.41 -2.43
C ARG A 221 18.94 0.16 -1.70
N PHE A 222 18.11 -0.89 -1.71
CA PHE A 222 18.26 -2.05 -0.83
C PHE A 222 18.40 -3.37 -1.58
N GLY A 223 18.03 -3.42 -2.86
CA GLY A 223 18.13 -4.62 -3.69
C GLY A 223 19.55 -4.91 -4.16
N ARG A 224 19.70 -6.02 -4.85
CA ARG A 224 20.93 -6.36 -5.58
C ARG A 224 21.01 -5.56 -6.88
N PRO A 225 22.22 -5.37 -7.45
CA PRO A 225 22.38 -4.76 -8.77
C PRO A 225 21.59 -5.51 -9.84
N CYS A 226 20.65 -4.83 -10.48
CA CYS A 226 19.77 -5.40 -11.49
C CYS A 226 19.37 -4.35 -12.53
N THR A 227 18.86 -4.80 -13.68
CA THR A 227 18.27 -3.90 -14.68
C THR A 227 16.77 -3.75 -14.42
N ILE A 228 16.31 -2.53 -14.17
CA ILE A 228 14.90 -2.23 -13.86
C ILE A 228 14.23 -1.63 -15.08
N MET A 229 13.23 -2.33 -15.61
CA MET A 229 12.32 -1.84 -16.63
C MET A 229 10.97 -1.52 -15.99
N ALA A 230 10.58 -0.25 -15.98
CA ALA A 230 9.30 0.18 -15.44
C ALA A 230 8.23 0.29 -16.54
N VAL A 231 6.98 -0.04 -16.22
CA VAL A 231 5.83 0.15 -17.10
C VAL A 231 5.04 1.35 -16.60
N ALA A 232 4.97 2.41 -17.43
CA ALA A 232 4.32 3.65 -17.08
C ALA A 232 3.35 4.10 -18.17
N LYS A 233 2.11 4.43 -17.77
CA LYS A 233 1.05 4.85 -18.68
C LYS A 233 1.07 6.36 -18.98
N TYR A 234 1.58 7.17 -18.04
CA TYR A 234 1.49 8.63 -18.10
C TYR A 234 2.87 9.30 -18.04
N PRO A 235 3.05 10.47 -18.71
CA PRO A 235 4.35 11.16 -18.79
C PRO A 235 5.00 11.45 -17.42
N THR A 236 4.21 11.87 -16.44
CA THR A 236 4.73 12.13 -15.08
C THR A 236 5.27 10.86 -14.43
N GLN A 237 4.58 9.72 -14.59
CA GLN A 237 5.05 8.44 -14.10
C GLN A 237 6.34 8.01 -14.76
N HIS A 238 6.45 8.21 -16.08
CA HIS A 238 7.64 7.91 -16.85
C HIS A 238 8.86 8.68 -16.33
N ARG A 239 8.73 10.00 -16.16
CA ARG A 239 9.80 10.85 -15.62
C ARG A 239 10.22 10.43 -14.22
N LEU A 240 9.25 10.26 -13.32
CA LEU A 240 9.52 9.88 -11.93
C LEU A 240 10.13 8.48 -11.80
N ALA A 241 9.74 7.52 -12.64
CA ALA A 241 10.34 6.19 -12.63
C ALA A 241 11.84 6.23 -12.99
N LEU A 242 12.23 7.04 -13.97
CA LEU A 242 13.66 7.26 -14.30
C LEU A 242 14.40 7.97 -13.16
N GLU A 243 13.82 9.03 -12.59
CA GLU A 243 14.41 9.77 -11.46
C GLU A 243 14.62 8.87 -10.23
N LEU A 244 13.73 7.91 -9.98
CA LEU A 244 13.80 6.99 -8.84
C LEU A 244 14.62 5.73 -9.13
N GLY A 245 15.19 5.59 -10.33
CA GLY A 245 16.22 4.61 -10.63
C GLY A 245 15.82 3.50 -11.60
N ALA A 246 14.74 3.60 -12.37
CA ALA A 246 14.51 2.71 -13.50
C ALA A 246 15.55 2.95 -14.61
N ASP A 247 16.10 1.88 -15.21
CA ASP A 247 17.04 1.98 -16.35
C ASP A 247 16.30 2.28 -17.64
N SER A 248 15.05 1.82 -17.73
CA SER A 248 14.17 2.09 -18.88
C SER A 248 12.72 2.14 -18.45
N VAL A 249 11.92 2.89 -19.21
CA VAL A 249 10.47 2.99 -19.00
C VAL A 249 9.77 2.79 -20.32
N VAL A 250 8.74 1.95 -20.31
CA VAL A 250 7.97 1.59 -21.51
C VAL A 250 6.47 1.80 -21.29
N LEU A 251 5.74 2.00 -22.39
CA LEU A 251 4.28 1.99 -22.35
C LEU A 251 3.76 0.54 -22.24
N PRO A 252 2.57 0.30 -21.66
CA PRO A 252 2.02 -1.06 -21.51
C PRO A 252 2.04 -1.86 -22.81
N HIS A 253 1.59 -1.30 -23.92
CA HIS A 253 1.55 -1.98 -25.21
C HIS A 253 2.93 -2.27 -25.83
N GLU A 254 4.01 -1.71 -25.31
CA GLU A 254 5.39 -1.93 -25.75
C GLU A 254 6.10 -3.01 -24.92
N LEU A 255 5.54 -3.42 -23.79
CA LEU A 255 6.19 -4.25 -22.78
C LEU A 255 6.77 -5.55 -23.38
N THR A 256 5.97 -6.36 -24.06
CA THR A 256 6.41 -7.64 -24.64
C THR A 256 7.59 -7.45 -25.60
N ARG A 257 7.54 -6.40 -26.43
CA ARG A 257 8.62 -6.10 -27.39
C ARG A 257 9.89 -5.64 -26.67
N ALA A 258 9.74 -4.84 -25.62
CA ALA A 258 10.88 -4.33 -24.81
C ALA A 258 11.57 -5.46 -24.05
N VAL A 259 10.81 -6.30 -23.35
CA VAL A 259 11.34 -7.47 -22.65
C VAL A 259 12.02 -8.45 -23.60
N ARG A 260 11.42 -8.71 -24.77
CA ARG A 260 12.04 -9.54 -25.81
C ARG A 260 13.42 -9.04 -26.20
N ARG A 261 13.58 -7.72 -26.40
CA ARG A 261 14.86 -7.11 -26.76
C ARG A 261 15.87 -7.19 -25.63
N ALA A 262 15.46 -6.86 -24.41
CA ALA A 262 16.34 -6.83 -23.24
C ALA A 262 16.84 -8.24 -22.87
N SER A 263 15.97 -9.26 -22.99
CA SER A 263 16.32 -10.66 -22.65
C SER A 263 16.90 -11.46 -23.82
N GLY A 264 16.96 -10.91 -25.04
CA GLY A 264 17.36 -11.64 -26.24
C GLY A 264 16.41 -12.78 -26.66
N SER A 265 15.18 -12.77 -26.16
CA SER A 265 14.20 -13.82 -26.40
C SER A 265 13.63 -13.79 -27.81
N LEU A 266 13.22 -14.97 -28.30
CA LEU A 266 12.43 -15.07 -29.52
C LEU A 266 10.94 -14.94 -29.18
N ALA A 267 10.16 -14.42 -30.11
CA ALA A 267 8.69 -14.40 -30.04
C ALA A 267 8.14 -15.52 -30.94
N LEU A 268 7.25 -16.34 -30.37
CA LEU A 268 6.54 -17.40 -31.06
C LEU A 268 5.05 -17.05 -31.14
N GLY A 269 4.40 -17.41 -32.21
CA GLY A 269 3.00 -17.10 -32.49
C GLY A 269 2.82 -15.81 -33.28
N ASP A 270 1.57 -15.53 -33.62
CA ASP A 270 1.12 -14.37 -34.39
C ASP A 270 -0.20 -13.80 -33.80
N GLY A 271 -0.58 -12.61 -34.25
CA GLY A 271 -1.78 -11.95 -33.79
C GLY A 271 -1.78 -11.69 -32.27
N ASP A 272 -2.84 -12.11 -31.62
CA ASP A 272 -3.09 -11.82 -30.19
C ASP A 272 -2.37 -12.79 -29.24
N ILE A 273 -1.79 -13.89 -29.77
CA ILE A 273 -1.10 -14.92 -28.97
C ILE A 273 0.40 -14.86 -29.25
N ILE A 274 1.12 -14.04 -28.48
CA ILE A 274 2.58 -13.96 -28.55
C ILE A 274 3.17 -14.60 -27.28
N ARG A 275 4.07 -15.55 -27.46
CA ARG A 275 4.84 -16.18 -26.40
C ARG A 275 6.33 -15.92 -26.56
N LEU A 276 6.97 -15.45 -25.51
CA LEU A 276 8.42 -15.31 -25.44
C LEU A 276 9.08 -16.65 -25.05
N THR A 277 10.20 -17.01 -25.71
CA THR A 277 10.99 -18.21 -25.36
C THR A 277 11.74 -18.04 -24.04
N GLY A 278 12.10 -16.79 -23.69
CA GLY A 278 12.68 -16.36 -22.42
C GLY A 278 11.78 -15.32 -21.75
N GLY A 279 12.35 -14.21 -21.30
CA GLY A 279 11.63 -13.10 -20.66
C GLY A 279 12.43 -12.44 -19.54
N ALA A 280 11.74 -11.66 -18.70
CA ALA A 280 12.31 -11.07 -17.50
C ALA A 280 12.52 -12.13 -16.41
N ASP A 281 13.57 -11.97 -15.61
CA ASP A 281 13.87 -12.85 -14.48
C ASP A 281 12.79 -12.69 -13.40
N HIS A 282 12.40 -11.44 -13.12
CA HIS A 282 11.39 -11.07 -12.14
C HIS A 282 10.39 -10.08 -12.73
N VAL A 283 9.14 -10.22 -12.31
CA VAL A 283 8.09 -9.22 -12.52
C VAL A 283 7.49 -8.86 -11.17
N ILE A 284 7.50 -7.58 -10.84
CA ILE A 284 6.84 -7.06 -9.63
C ILE A 284 5.56 -6.36 -10.06
N ASP A 285 4.42 -6.96 -9.73
CA ASP A 285 3.11 -6.40 -10.07
C ASP A 285 2.62 -5.48 -8.94
N CYS A 286 2.69 -4.17 -9.19
CA CYS A 286 2.21 -3.12 -8.29
C CYS A 286 0.79 -2.65 -8.63
N VAL A 287 0.08 -3.35 -9.52
CA VAL A 287 -1.30 -3.05 -9.95
C VAL A 287 -2.30 -4.03 -9.35
N GLY A 288 -2.07 -5.34 -9.51
CA GLY A 288 -2.93 -6.41 -9.01
C GLY A 288 -4.23 -6.59 -9.81
N SER A 289 -4.23 -6.26 -11.09
CA SER A 289 -5.39 -6.47 -11.98
C SER A 289 -5.27 -7.75 -12.81
N GLU A 290 -6.37 -8.14 -13.44
CA GLU A 290 -6.39 -9.27 -14.39
C GLU A 290 -5.41 -9.03 -15.55
N GLU A 291 -5.40 -7.80 -16.08
CA GLU A 291 -4.53 -7.41 -17.17
C GLU A 291 -3.06 -7.45 -16.75
N SER A 292 -2.70 -6.85 -15.58
CA SER A 292 -1.31 -6.81 -15.15
C SER A 292 -0.76 -8.21 -14.84
N LEU A 293 -1.58 -9.09 -14.24
CA LEU A 293 -1.15 -10.46 -13.97
C LEU A 293 -0.99 -11.28 -15.25
N SER A 294 -1.87 -11.06 -16.25
CA SER A 294 -1.75 -11.68 -17.58
C SER A 294 -0.49 -11.20 -18.30
N GLU A 295 -0.21 -9.90 -18.25
CA GLU A 295 1.03 -9.32 -18.79
C GLU A 295 2.28 -9.89 -18.09
N ALA A 296 2.24 -10.00 -16.75
CA ALA A 296 3.34 -10.57 -15.97
C ALA A 296 3.65 -12.01 -16.40
N LEU A 297 2.61 -12.86 -16.53
CA LEU A 297 2.75 -14.25 -16.99
C LEU A 297 3.27 -14.33 -18.43
N GLY A 298 2.92 -13.36 -19.28
CA GLY A 298 3.36 -13.30 -20.68
C GLY A 298 4.85 -12.95 -20.83
N VAL A 299 5.41 -12.14 -19.94
CA VAL A 299 6.77 -11.58 -20.09
C VAL A 299 7.82 -12.17 -19.16
N VAL A 300 7.44 -12.86 -18.08
CA VAL A 300 8.38 -13.53 -17.18
C VAL A 300 9.00 -14.74 -17.87
N ARG A 301 10.29 -15.04 -17.64
CA ARG A 301 10.97 -16.21 -18.24
C ARG A 301 10.49 -17.54 -17.61
N PRO A 302 10.76 -18.69 -18.25
CA PRO A 302 10.62 -19.98 -17.57
C PRO A 302 11.42 -20.03 -16.28
N LYS A 303 10.83 -20.58 -15.21
CA LYS A 303 11.35 -20.62 -13.83
C LYS A 303 11.62 -19.21 -13.25
N GLY A 304 11.05 -18.16 -13.84
CA GLY A 304 11.07 -16.81 -13.29
C GLY A 304 10.07 -16.61 -12.17
N ARG A 305 10.06 -15.43 -11.58
CA ARG A 305 9.23 -15.12 -10.42
C ARG A 305 8.36 -13.89 -10.68
N ILE A 306 7.12 -13.96 -10.22
CA ILE A 306 6.18 -12.85 -10.15
C ILE A 306 5.93 -12.55 -8.69
N THR A 307 6.18 -11.31 -8.24
CA THR A 307 5.84 -10.84 -6.90
C THR A 307 4.68 -9.87 -7.00
N MET A 308 3.54 -10.24 -6.41
CA MET A 308 2.32 -9.42 -6.39
C MET A 308 2.33 -8.55 -5.14
N VAL A 309 2.45 -7.24 -5.33
CA VAL A 309 2.45 -6.20 -4.29
C VAL A 309 1.15 -5.39 -4.35
N GLY A 310 0.63 -5.15 -5.56
CA GLY A 310 -0.68 -4.55 -5.77
C GLY A 310 -1.79 -5.45 -5.23
N MET A 311 -2.76 -4.87 -4.50
CA MET A 311 -3.86 -5.64 -3.91
C MET A 311 -4.78 -6.20 -5.01
N PRO A 312 -4.83 -7.52 -5.21
CA PRO A 312 -5.73 -8.12 -6.19
C PRO A 312 -7.17 -8.18 -5.67
N GLY A 313 -8.10 -8.14 -6.61
CA GLY A 313 -9.49 -8.54 -6.35
C GLY A 313 -9.72 -9.99 -6.78
N GLN A 314 -10.94 -10.27 -7.29
CA GLN A 314 -11.21 -11.50 -8.03
C GLN A 314 -10.76 -11.26 -9.48
N VAL A 315 -9.88 -12.11 -9.98
CA VAL A 315 -9.32 -12.04 -11.34
C VAL A 315 -9.50 -13.38 -12.05
N SER A 316 -9.69 -13.33 -13.37
CA SER A 316 -9.77 -14.52 -14.23
C SER A 316 -8.55 -14.54 -15.14
N VAL A 317 -7.61 -15.48 -14.90
CA VAL A 317 -6.33 -15.56 -15.61
C VAL A 317 -6.06 -16.98 -16.05
N ASP A 318 -5.55 -17.15 -17.28
CA ASP A 318 -5.07 -18.44 -17.77
C ASP A 318 -3.74 -18.81 -17.09
N LEU A 319 -3.79 -19.84 -16.25
CA LEU A 319 -2.63 -20.34 -15.51
C LEU A 319 -1.81 -21.38 -16.28
N THR A 320 -2.13 -21.66 -17.56
CA THR A 320 -1.38 -22.63 -18.38
C THR A 320 0.09 -22.24 -18.46
N GLY A 321 0.38 -20.96 -18.67
CA GLY A 321 1.74 -20.44 -18.71
C GLY A 321 2.50 -20.58 -17.39
N LEU A 322 1.82 -20.36 -16.26
CA LEU A 322 2.38 -20.55 -14.92
C LEU A 322 2.84 -21.99 -14.72
N TRP A 323 1.93 -22.94 -15.01
CA TRP A 323 2.21 -24.38 -14.85
C TRP A 323 3.28 -24.87 -15.83
N GLN A 324 3.14 -24.58 -17.13
CA GLN A 324 4.00 -25.14 -18.18
C GLN A 324 5.43 -24.58 -18.12
N ARG A 325 5.61 -23.33 -17.64
CA ARG A 325 6.91 -22.66 -17.54
C ARG A 325 7.48 -22.71 -16.11
N GLU A 326 6.83 -23.41 -15.19
CA GLU A 326 7.25 -23.54 -13.78
C GLU A 326 7.51 -22.16 -13.12
N ILE A 327 6.61 -21.18 -13.35
CA ILE A 327 6.72 -19.83 -12.82
C ILE A 327 6.33 -19.82 -11.34
N THR A 328 7.08 -19.10 -10.51
CA THR A 328 6.70 -18.85 -9.12
C THR A 328 5.85 -17.58 -9.05
N LEU A 329 4.63 -17.69 -8.51
CA LEU A 329 3.78 -16.55 -8.17
C LEU A 329 3.71 -16.41 -6.65
N ALA A 330 4.18 -15.28 -6.10
CA ALA A 330 4.21 -15.01 -4.67
C ALA A 330 3.53 -13.68 -4.35
N GLY A 331 2.79 -13.62 -3.23
CA GLY A 331 2.27 -12.36 -2.69
C GLY A 331 3.28 -11.70 -1.75
N ALA A 332 3.26 -10.37 -1.69
CA ALA A 332 3.95 -9.57 -0.68
C ALA A 332 2.94 -8.59 -0.06
N TYR A 333 2.60 -8.81 1.21
CA TYR A 333 1.58 -8.06 1.93
C TYR A 333 2.16 -7.38 3.16
N ALA A 334 1.86 -6.09 3.29
CA ALA A 334 2.30 -5.25 4.40
C ALA A 334 3.83 -5.24 4.55
N TYR A 335 4.33 -5.53 5.74
CA TYR A 335 5.74 -5.41 6.10
C TYR A 335 6.03 -6.11 7.45
N GLY A 336 7.30 -6.16 7.82
CA GLY A 336 7.72 -6.78 9.09
C GLY A 336 9.20 -6.59 9.35
N THR A 337 9.96 -7.67 9.23
CA THR A 337 11.42 -7.66 9.38
C THR A 337 12.05 -8.26 8.12
N GLU A 338 12.86 -7.46 7.46
CA GLU A 338 13.53 -7.83 6.21
C GLU A 338 14.93 -8.38 6.45
N THR A 339 15.36 -9.25 5.53
CA THR A 339 16.76 -9.66 5.41
C THR A 339 17.35 -9.00 4.18
N LEU A 340 18.30 -8.10 4.38
CA LEU A 340 19.00 -7.41 3.29
C LEU A 340 19.98 -8.36 2.56
N PRO A 341 20.41 -8.04 1.33
CA PRO A 341 21.43 -8.82 0.61
C PRO A 341 22.74 -9.03 1.41
N SER A 342 23.05 -8.15 2.34
CA SER A 342 24.17 -8.29 3.28
C SER A 342 23.97 -9.36 4.36
N GLY A 343 22.76 -9.93 4.48
CA GLY A 343 22.37 -10.82 5.57
C GLY A 343 21.89 -10.09 6.84
N GLN A 344 21.99 -8.77 6.90
CA GLN A 344 21.49 -7.99 8.03
C GLN A 344 19.95 -8.02 8.08
N ARG A 345 19.40 -8.24 9.29
CA ARG A 345 17.96 -8.13 9.54
C ARG A 345 17.60 -6.73 10.06
N ARG A 346 16.59 -6.10 9.47
CA ARG A 346 16.11 -4.78 9.86
C ARG A 346 14.59 -4.72 9.79
N ARG A 347 13.98 -3.91 10.64
CA ARG A 347 12.55 -3.59 10.53
C ARG A 347 12.30 -2.86 9.22
N THR A 348 11.22 -3.23 8.54
CA THR A 348 10.85 -2.59 7.26
C THR A 348 10.57 -1.11 7.43
N PHE A 349 9.97 -0.69 8.56
CA PHE A 349 9.74 0.73 8.86
C PHE A 349 11.04 1.54 8.98
N ASP A 350 12.10 0.99 9.59
CA ASP A 350 13.40 1.69 9.66
C ASP A 350 14.00 1.91 8.27
N LEU A 351 13.86 0.91 7.40
CA LEU A 351 14.28 1.02 5.99
C LEU A 351 13.42 2.05 5.23
N ALA A 352 12.12 2.11 5.54
CA ALA A 352 11.22 3.07 4.93
C ALA A 352 11.55 4.51 5.31
N PHE A 353 11.83 4.81 6.59
CA PHE A 353 12.31 6.13 7.00
C PHE A 353 13.59 6.52 6.25
N GLU A 354 14.57 5.62 6.19
CA GLU A 354 15.83 5.84 5.45
C GLU A 354 15.56 6.15 3.97
N LEU A 355 14.67 5.40 3.32
CA LEU A 355 14.37 5.59 1.90
C LEU A 355 13.61 6.90 1.64
N VAL A 356 12.64 7.23 2.49
CA VAL A 356 11.86 8.47 2.37
C VAL A 356 12.78 9.69 2.41
N GLU A 357 13.75 9.71 3.32
CA GLU A 357 14.74 10.78 3.41
C GLU A 357 15.69 10.78 2.22
N ALA A 358 16.31 9.64 1.92
CA ALA A 358 17.34 9.53 0.88
C ALA A 358 16.83 9.86 -0.53
N ALA A 359 15.56 9.55 -0.84
CA ALA A 359 14.96 9.77 -2.15
C ALA A 359 13.98 10.97 -2.19
N ASP A 360 13.90 11.76 -1.10
CA ASP A 360 12.97 12.90 -0.98
C ASP A 360 11.52 12.53 -1.40
N LEU A 361 11.01 11.43 -0.82
CA LEU A 361 9.72 10.89 -1.26
C LEU A 361 8.52 11.74 -0.83
N GLY A 362 8.68 12.67 0.10
CA GLY A 362 7.66 13.65 0.48
C GLY A 362 7.12 14.46 -0.71
N ARG A 363 7.98 14.73 -1.71
CA ARG A 363 7.61 15.41 -2.96
C ARG A 363 6.57 14.69 -3.80
N LEU A 364 6.32 13.41 -3.54
CA LEU A 364 5.30 12.62 -4.24
C LEU A 364 3.88 12.91 -3.74
N VAL A 365 3.70 13.58 -2.60
CA VAL A 365 2.40 14.08 -2.15
C VAL A 365 1.99 15.25 -3.02
N SER A 366 1.11 14.99 -3.96
CA SER A 366 0.76 15.92 -5.05
C SER A 366 -0.33 16.91 -4.67
N ALA A 367 -1.22 16.54 -3.75
CA ALA A 367 -2.29 17.40 -3.24
C ALA A 367 -2.83 16.89 -1.90
N THR A 368 -3.33 17.84 -1.10
CA THR A 368 -4.02 17.56 0.17
C THR A 368 -5.41 18.19 0.18
N TYR A 369 -6.34 17.58 0.92
CA TYR A 369 -7.74 18.01 1.00
C TYR A 369 -8.25 17.93 2.43
N PRO A 370 -9.10 18.87 2.89
CA PRO A 370 -9.82 18.70 4.15
C PRO A 370 -10.84 17.56 4.04
N LEU A 371 -11.22 16.94 5.17
CA LEU A 371 -12.21 15.85 5.18
C LEU A 371 -13.55 16.23 4.53
N SER A 372 -13.94 17.50 4.61
CA SER A 372 -15.17 17.99 3.98
C SER A 372 -15.19 17.90 2.46
N GLN A 373 -14.04 17.76 1.82
CA GLN A 373 -13.88 17.61 0.37
C GLN A 373 -13.58 16.16 -0.04
N PHE A 374 -13.98 15.17 0.76
CA PHE A 374 -13.59 13.77 0.57
C PHE A 374 -13.98 13.21 -0.81
N GLU A 375 -15.13 13.59 -1.37
CA GLU A 375 -15.53 13.11 -2.70
C GLU A 375 -14.56 13.58 -3.79
N THR A 376 -14.11 14.83 -3.70
CA THR A 376 -13.12 15.42 -4.62
C THR A 376 -11.75 14.76 -4.44
N ALA A 377 -11.32 14.55 -3.19
CA ALA A 377 -10.06 13.90 -2.85
C ALA A 377 -10.00 12.47 -3.39
N ILE A 378 -11.05 11.68 -3.17
CA ILE A 378 -11.17 10.30 -3.65
C ILE A 378 -11.19 10.24 -5.17
N SER A 379 -11.96 11.12 -5.84
CA SER A 379 -11.97 11.22 -7.30
C SER A 379 -10.59 11.60 -7.86
N HIS A 380 -9.85 12.51 -7.19
CA HIS A 380 -8.49 12.87 -7.58
C HIS A 380 -7.55 11.68 -7.40
N ALA A 381 -7.58 11.00 -6.26
CA ALA A 381 -6.75 9.84 -6.00
C ALA A 381 -7.01 8.69 -6.99
N ALA A 382 -8.28 8.41 -7.30
CA ALA A 382 -8.66 7.37 -8.26
C ALA A 382 -8.21 7.66 -9.71
N THR A 383 -7.96 8.93 -10.04
CA THR A 383 -7.50 9.38 -11.37
C THR A 383 -6.14 10.06 -11.33
N ALA A 384 -5.36 9.88 -10.26
CA ALA A 384 -4.12 10.61 -9.98
C ALA A 384 -3.14 10.57 -11.16
N GLY A 385 -2.84 9.38 -11.71
CA GLY A 385 -1.91 9.23 -12.83
C GLY A 385 -2.32 10.03 -14.07
N ALA A 386 -3.60 10.02 -14.45
CA ALA A 386 -4.11 10.79 -15.58
C ALA A 386 -4.04 12.31 -15.34
N ARG A 387 -4.01 12.74 -14.08
CA ARG A 387 -3.88 14.15 -13.68
C ARG A 387 -2.44 14.57 -13.40
N GLY A 388 -1.46 13.70 -13.66
CA GLY A 388 -0.05 13.97 -13.36
C GLY A 388 0.27 13.99 -11.88
N ALA A 389 -0.62 13.46 -11.03
CA ALA A 389 -0.44 13.33 -9.59
C ALA A 389 0.03 11.91 -9.20
N VAL A 390 0.62 11.77 -8.02
CA VAL A 390 1.08 10.47 -7.47
C VAL A 390 0.32 10.12 -6.21
N ARG A 391 0.44 10.93 -5.16
CA ARG A 391 -0.19 10.69 -3.85
C ARG A 391 -1.12 11.82 -3.47
N ILE A 392 -2.29 11.44 -2.97
CA ILE A 392 -3.28 12.37 -2.43
C ILE A 392 -3.48 12.02 -0.96
N ALA A 393 -3.62 13.04 -0.11
CA ALA A 393 -3.84 12.86 1.32
C ALA A 393 -4.94 13.79 1.85
N PHE A 394 -5.53 13.42 2.97
CA PHE A 394 -6.34 14.33 3.77
C PHE A 394 -5.45 15.15 4.69
N ASP A 395 -5.74 16.43 4.79
CA ASP A 395 -5.10 17.39 5.72
C ASP A 395 -6.04 17.69 6.88
N LEU A 396 -5.65 17.25 8.05
CA LEU A 396 -6.41 17.40 9.29
C LEU A 396 -5.81 18.47 10.21
N ARG A 397 -4.69 19.10 9.83
CA ARG A 397 -3.95 20.05 10.68
C ARG A 397 -4.79 21.25 11.10
N ASN A 398 -5.75 21.65 10.28
CA ASN A 398 -6.60 22.83 10.48
C ASN A 398 -8.07 22.48 10.84
N GLU A 399 -8.39 21.22 11.11
CA GLU A 399 -9.75 20.84 11.51
C GLU A 399 -10.05 21.38 12.93
N LYS A 400 -11.16 22.14 13.06
CA LYS A 400 -11.49 22.93 14.27
C LYS A 400 -11.58 22.11 15.57
N GLU A 401 -11.92 20.83 15.47
CA GLU A 401 -12.10 19.95 16.63
C GLU A 401 -10.79 19.39 17.18
N ARG A 402 -9.71 19.48 16.42
CA ARG A 402 -8.38 19.06 16.84
C ARG A 402 -7.85 19.90 18.00
N ASN A 403 -8.23 21.18 18.06
CA ASN A 403 -7.75 22.18 19.02
C ASN A 403 -8.60 22.24 20.32
N ARG A 404 -9.53 21.31 20.53
CA ARG A 404 -10.38 21.23 21.74
C ARG A 404 -9.96 20.14 22.73
N ALA A 405 -8.71 19.67 22.63
CA ALA A 405 -8.10 18.73 23.57
C ALA A 405 -7.31 19.48 24.65
#